data_35c70fbd3b5e67366ee47f0791242f52
#
_entry.id   35c70fbd3b5e67366ee47f0791242f52
#
_cell.length_a   1.000
_cell.length_b   1.000
_cell.length_c   1.000
_cell.angle_alpha   90.00
_cell.angle_beta   90.00
_cell.angle_gamma   90.00
#
_symmetry.space_group_name_H-M   'P 1'
#
loop_
_entity.id
_entity.type
_entity.pdbx_description
1 polymer ?
#
loop_
_entity_poly.entity_id
_entity_poly.type
_entity_poly.pdbx_seq_one_letter_code
_entity_poly.pdbx_strand_id
1 'polypeptide(L)'
;MAIYERIGKGYDLTRRADPYIVSRLNHYLKVRANLSYLDVACGTGNYTLALSQSGGTWHGIDQSPRMIGAARKKSDAIFWQLADVTRLPYRERAFSGVVCTLAIHYFIPLSSAFNEIYRVMAAGNFVLFTSTPEQMNGYWLAEYFPEALHQAAEQMPSLEVVNDALSGAGFHSMQTENYSVQEDLQDLFLYSGKHRPAMYMDAAVRAGISTFSLLASTTEIEDGCGKLDSDIKTGRIKDVIRKYEHDEGDYKLIIARKDAT
;
A
#
# COMPACT_ATOMS: atom_id res chain seq x y z
N MET A 1 4.72 11.21 17.37
CA MET A 1 5.82 10.24 17.12
C MET A 1 5.43 9.46 15.90
N ALA A 2 6.22 9.47 14.85
CA ALA A 2 5.83 8.79 13.61
C ALA A 2 5.67 7.27 13.85
N ILE A 3 4.52 6.74 13.52
CA ILE A 3 4.08 5.35 13.70
C ILE A 3 5.15 4.34 13.20
N TYR A 4 5.92 4.70 12.18
CA TYR A 4 6.93 3.87 11.53
C TYR A 4 8.29 3.76 12.23
N GLU A 5 8.54 4.44 13.33
CA GLU A 5 9.78 4.23 14.09
C GLU A 5 9.87 2.85 14.74
N ARG A 6 8.72 2.20 14.96
CA ARG A 6 8.64 0.84 15.53
C ARG A 6 8.78 -0.25 14.46
N ILE A 7 8.21 -0.06 13.26
CA ILE A 7 8.12 -1.07 12.19
C ILE A 7 9.45 -1.23 11.43
N GLY A 8 10.31 -0.26 11.40
CA GLY A 8 11.43 -0.16 10.47
C GLY A 8 12.62 -1.12 10.68
N LYS A 9 12.74 -1.90 11.78
CA LYS A 9 13.78 -2.93 11.90
C LYS A 9 13.33 -4.20 11.19
N GLY A 10 14.01 -4.56 10.09
CA GLY A 10 13.68 -5.75 9.30
C GLY A 10 12.57 -5.55 8.27
N TYR A 11 12.05 -4.32 8.08
CA TYR A 11 10.98 -4.05 7.11
C TYR A 11 11.31 -4.61 5.71
N ASP A 12 12.51 -4.34 5.21
CA ASP A 12 12.94 -4.82 3.89
C ASP A 12 13.21 -6.34 3.80
N LEU A 13 13.17 -7.07 4.93
CA LEU A 13 13.26 -8.53 4.90
C LEU A 13 11.96 -9.16 4.38
N THR A 14 10.83 -8.52 4.65
CA THR A 14 9.49 -9.03 4.34
C THR A 14 8.76 -8.19 3.29
N ARG A 15 9.17 -6.93 3.10
CA ARG A 15 8.54 -6.01 2.17
C ARG A 15 9.44 -5.81 0.94
N ARG A 16 8.94 -6.20 -0.21
CA ARG A 16 9.63 -6.09 -1.51
C ARG A 16 8.63 -5.64 -2.56
N ALA A 17 9.11 -4.97 -3.60
CA ALA A 17 8.24 -4.67 -4.72
C ALA A 17 7.88 -5.97 -5.45
N ASP A 18 6.61 -6.26 -5.55
CA ASP A 18 6.11 -7.42 -6.29
C ASP A 18 6.12 -7.11 -7.79
N PRO A 19 6.68 -8.00 -8.65
CA PRO A 19 6.80 -7.74 -10.09
C PRO A 19 5.47 -7.54 -10.80
N TYR A 20 4.42 -8.27 -10.41
CA TYR A 20 3.11 -8.12 -11.02
C TYR A 20 2.48 -6.77 -10.65
N ILE A 21 2.52 -6.38 -9.37
CA ILE A 21 2.04 -5.08 -8.92
C ILE A 21 2.81 -3.95 -9.61
N VAL A 22 4.14 -4.04 -9.70
CA VAL A 22 4.98 -3.08 -10.44
C VAL A 22 4.55 -2.96 -11.91
N SER A 23 4.29 -4.10 -12.55
CA SER A 23 3.81 -4.14 -13.93
C SER A 23 2.47 -3.39 -14.09
N ARG A 24 1.51 -3.59 -13.16
CA ARG A 24 0.22 -2.90 -13.18
C ARG A 24 0.36 -1.39 -12.93
N LEU A 25 1.19 -1.00 -11.95
CA LEU A 25 1.49 0.41 -11.68
C LEU A 25 2.11 1.09 -12.91
N ASN A 26 3.11 0.47 -13.55
CA ASN A 26 3.73 0.98 -14.78
C ASN A 26 2.74 1.10 -15.94
N HIS A 27 1.86 0.10 -16.10
CA HIS A 27 0.81 0.13 -17.13
C HIS A 27 -0.07 1.38 -17.03
N TYR A 28 -0.49 1.74 -15.81
CA TYR A 28 -1.34 2.89 -15.59
C TYR A 28 -0.57 4.21 -15.53
N LEU A 29 0.63 4.24 -14.97
CA LEU A 29 1.49 5.45 -14.97
C LEU A 29 1.99 5.81 -16.38
N LYS A 30 2.11 4.83 -17.29
CA LYS A 30 2.64 5.01 -18.65
C LYS A 30 4.01 5.69 -18.63
N VAL A 31 4.92 5.14 -17.82
CA VAL A 31 6.25 5.71 -17.59
C VAL A 31 7.00 5.97 -18.89
N ARG A 32 7.63 7.16 -18.99
CA ARG A 32 8.46 7.59 -20.14
C ARG A 32 9.78 8.15 -19.61
N ALA A 33 10.85 7.89 -20.34
CA ALA A 33 12.23 8.21 -19.93
C ALA A 33 12.48 9.71 -19.65
N ASN A 34 11.78 10.60 -20.35
CA ASN A 34 11.97 12.05 -20.26
C ASN A 34 11.00 12.78 -19.32
N LEU A 35 10.23 12.05 -18.51
CA LEU A 35 9.24 12.60 -17.60
C LEU A 35 9.60 12.32 -16.14
N SER A 36 9.02 13.11 -15.25
CA SER A 36 9.23 12.97 -13.79
C SER A 36 8.00 12.39 -13.11
N TYR A 37 8.26 11.56 -12.11
CA TYR A 37 7.25 10.81 -11.35
C TYR A 37 7.50 10.97 -9.85
N LEU A 38 6.42 10.88 -9.08
CA LEU A 38 6.46 10.98 -7.62
C LEU A 38 5.81 9.74 -6.98
N ASP A 39 6.51 9.14 -6.04
CA ASP A 39 5.95 8.12 -5.13
C ASP A 39 5.69 8.79 -3.77
N VAL A 40 4.42 8.89 -3.38
CA VAL A 40 4.01 9.50 -2.11
C VAL A 40 3.81 8.43 -1.04
N ALA A 41 4.34 8.67 0.15
CA ALA A 41 4.48 7.69 1.22
C ALA A 41 5.26 6.44 0.75
N CYS A 42 6.41 6.69 0.12
CA CYS A 42 7.23 5.66 -0.54
C CYS A 42 7.85 4.62 0.41
N GLY A 43 7.77 4.83 1.72
CA GLY A 43 8.41 3.99 2.72
C GLY A 43 9.92 3.89 2.49
N THR A 44 10.45 2.68 2.45
CA THR A 44 11.86 2.41 2.16
C THR A 44 12.20 2.43 0.66
N GLY A 45 11.24 2.83 -0.20
CA GLY A 45 11.45 3.06 -1.63
C GLY A 45 11.46 1.79 -2.50
N ASN A 46 10.95 0.67 -2.04
CA ASN A 46 10.98 -0.59 -2.80
C ASN A 46 10.23 -0.47 -4.14
N TYR A 47 9.00 0.05 -4.11
CA TYR A 47 8.23 0.28 -5.34
C TYR A 47 8.80 1.40 -6.19
N THR A 48 9.25 2.50 -5.58
CA THR A 48 9.90 3.60 -6.31
C THR A 48 11.11 3.11 -7.09
N LEU A 49 11.97 2.29 -6.45
CA LEU A 49 13.16 1.72 -7.09
C LEU A 49 12.78 0.78 -8.25
N ALA A 50 11.80 -0.10 -8.04
CA ALA A 50 11.35 -1.03 -9.08
C ALA A 50 10.73 -0.28 -10.28
N LEU A 51 9.90 0.73 -10.02
CA LEU A 51 9.26 1.55 -11.06
C LEU A 51 10.30 2.36 -11.85
N SER A 52 11.37 2.84 -11.21
CA SER A 52 12.43 3.61 -11.85
C SER A 52 13.19 2.82 -12.92
N GLN A 53 13.18 1.49 -12.87
CA GLN A 53 13.77 0.64 -13.90
C GLN A 53 13.08 0.78 -15.27
N SER A 54 11.84 1.27 -15.30
CA SER A 54 11.11 1.56 -16.53
C SER A 54 11.45 2.92 -17.14
N GLY A 55 12.39 3.67 -16.53
CA GLY A 55 12.83 4.98 -16.96
C GLY A 55 12.19 6.13 -16.18
N GLY A 56 12.42 7.37 -16.67
CA GLY A 56 11.95 8.60 -16.03
C GLY A 56 12.80 9.04 -14.84
N THR A 57 12.53 10.26 -14.37
CA THR A 57 13.14 10.81 -13.15
C THR A 57 12.19 10.58 -12.00
N TRP A 58 12.69 9.93 -10.95
CA TRP A 58 11.83 9.55 -9.82
C TRP A 58 12.15 10.33 -8.55
N HIS A 59 11.08 10.69 -7.87
CA HIS A 59 11.10 11.28 -6.54
C HIS A 59 10.29 10.38 -5.60
N GLY A 60 10.79 10.19 -4.39
CA GLY A 60 10.08 9.49 -3.32
C GLY A 60 9.97 10.36 -2.08
N ILE A 61 8.78 10.46 -1.52
CA ILE A 61 8.57 11.15 -0.24
C ILE A 61 7.97 10.23 0.80
N ASP A 62 8.38 10.43 2.03
CA ASP A 62 7.75 9.83 3.21
C ASP A 62 7.89 10.76 4.41
N GLN A 63 6.96 10.71 5.36
CA GLN A 63 7.03 11.51 6.58
C GLN A 63 7.95 10.91 7.65
N SER A 64 8.42 9.68 7.49
CA SER A 64 9.31 9.00 8.41
C SER A 64 10.78 9.23 8.04
N PRO A 65 11.59 9.89 8.92
CA PRO A 65 13.03 10.04 8.70
C PRO A 65 13.74 8.70 8.54
N ARG A 66 13.25 7.68 9.22
CA ARG A 66 13.80 6.32 9.17
C ARG A 66 13.57 5.67 7.81
N MET A 67 12.36 5.78 7.26
CA MET A 67 12.02 5.25 5.94
C MET A 67 12.86 5.92 4.85
N ILE A 68 12.94 7.26 4.85
CA ILE A 68 13.78 8.01 3.92
C ILE A 68 15.27 7.69 4.11
N GLY A 69 15.73 7.51 5.34
CA GLY A 69 17.11 7.09 5.61
C GLY A 69 17.45 5.71 5.05
N ALA A 70 16.48 4.77 5.04
CA ALA A 70 16.64 3.46 4.41
C ALA A 70 16.57 3.56 2.87
N ALA A 71 15.65 4.35 2.32
CA ALA A 71 15.51 4.56 0.88
C ALA A 71 16.78 5.16 0.26
N ARG A 72 17.37 6.15 0.88
CA ARG A 72 18.66 6.79 0.45
C ARG A 72 19.81 5.79 0.33
N LYS A 73 19.84 4.75 1.16
CA LYS A 73 20.87 3.71 1.10
C LYS A 73 20.73 2.78 -0.11
N LYS A 74 19.56 2.76 -0.75
CA LYS A 74 19.27 1.85 -1.87
C LYS A 74 19.62 2.45 -3.23
N SER A 75 19.51 3.77 -3.38
CA SER A 75 19.75 4.42 -4.67
C SER A 75 20.02 5.92 -4.50
N ASP A 76 21.08 6.40 -5.13
CA ASP A 76 21.40 7.83 -5.28
C ASP A 76 20.77 8.42 -6.56
N ALA A 77 20.20 7.60 -7.42
CA ALA A 77 19.56 8.03 -8.68
C ALA A 77 18.12 8.54 -8.48
N ILE A 78 17.55 8.35 -7.29
CA ILE A 78 16.19 8.77 -6.93
C ILE A 78 16.26 9.90 -5.91
N PHE A 79 15.41 10.93 -6.10
CA PHE A 79 15.35 12.08 -5.21
C PHE A 79 14.46 11.76 -3.99
N TRP A 80 15.09 11.40 -2.87
CA TRP A 80 14.39 11.06 -1.64
C TRP A 80 14.24 12.27 -0.73
N GLN A 81 13.02 12.57 -0.29
CA GLN A 81 12.75 13.73 0.55
C GLN A 81 11.81 13.39 1.71
N LEU A 82 12.17 13.89 2.90
CA LEU A 82 11.30 13.88 4.07
C LEU A 82 10.22 14.95 3.87
N ALA A 83 8.96 14.55 3.74
CA ALA A 83 7.84 15.46 3.52
C ALA A 83 6.51 14.87 3.95
N ASP A 84 5.56 15.77 4.25
CA ASP A 84 4.15 15.44 4.46
C ASP A 84 3.41 15.57 3.12
N VAL A 85 2.59 14.58 2.79
CA VAL A 85 1.80 14.56 1.56
C VAL A 85 0.77 15.69 1.48
N THR A 86 0.35 16.22 2.64
CA THR A 86 -0.59 17.37 2.71
C THR A 86 0.09 18.72 2.43
N ARG A 87 1.43 18.72 2.31
CA ARG A 87 2.24 19.91 2.00
C ARG A 87 3.50 19.54 1.23
N LEU A 88 3.33 19.23 -0.05
CA LEU A 88 4.42 18.76 -0.91
C LEU A 88 5.42 19.89 -1.24
N PRO A 89 6.74 19.66 -1.05
CA PRO A 89 7.78 20.68 -1.27
C PRO A 89 8.16 20.80 -2.75
N TYR A 90 7.18 20.72 -3.63
CA TYR A 90 7.35 20.79 -5.08
C TYR A 90 6.49 21.93 -5.67
N ARG A 91 7.00 22.49 -6.77
CA ARG A 91 6.21 23.45 -7.56
C ARG A 91 5.01 22.78 -8.20
N GLU A 92 4.05 23.59 -8.58
CA GLU A 92 2.93 23.15 -9.40
C GLU A 92 3.42 22.47 -10.69
N ARG A 93 2.69 21.44 -11.14
CA ARG A 93 2.89 20.79 -12.42
C ARG A 93 4.30 20.21 -12.62
N ALA A 94 4.92 19.72 -11.53
CA ALA A 94 6.27 19.15 -11.56
C ALA A 94 6.32 17.71 -12.10
N PHE A 95 5.21 16.95 -11.95
CA PHE A 95 5.19 15.51 -12.21
C PHE A 95 4.16 15.12 -13.26
N SER A 96 4.51 14.14 -14.07
CA SER A 96 3.64 13.55 -15.10
C SER A 96 2.87 12.32 -14.61
N GLY A 97 3.11 11.89 -13.41
CA GLY A 97 2.37 10.82 -12.73
C GLY A 97 2.76 10.71 -11.28
N VAL A 98 1.82 10.26 -10.47
CA VAL A 98 2.03 10.03 -9.04
C VAL A 98 1.54 8.62 -8.68
N VAL A 99 2.22 7.96 -7.76
CA VAL A 99 1.84 6.66 -7.23
C VAL A 99 1.77 6.72 -5.71
N CYS A 100 0.86 5.92 -5.14
CA CYS A 100 0.80 5.63 -3.71
C CYS A 100 0.48 4.16 -3.52
N THR A 101 1.31 3.44 -2.77
CA THR A 101 1.12 2.00 -2.51
C THR A 101 0.88 1.74 -1.02
N LEU A 102 -0.30 1.18 -0.69
CA LEU A 102 -0.66 0.69 0.64
C LEU A 102 -0.50 1.71 1.78
N ALA A 103 -0.72 3.01 1.51
CA ALA A 103 -0.48 4.07 2.49
C ALA A 103 -1.61 5.10 2.63
N ILE A 104 -2.68 5.03 1.82
CA ILE A 104 -3.75 6.04 1.78
C ILE A 104 -4.42 6.30 3.13
N HIS A 105 -4.52 5.29 4.00
CA HIS A 105 -5.11 5.40 5.33
C HIS A 105 -4.32 6.29 6.31
N TYR A 106 -3.12 6.69 5.92
CA TYR A 106 -2.33 7.68 6.69
C TYR A 106 -2.52 9.13 6.21
N PHE A 107 -3.30 9.36 5.15
CA PHE A 107 -3.52 10.70 4.59
C PHE A 107 -4.68 11.40 5.31
N ILE A 108 -4.36 12.17 6.34
CA ILE A 108 -5.36 12.84 7.19
C ILE A 108 -5.12 14.36 7.19
N PRO A 109 -6.03 15.18 6.63
CA PRO A 109 -7.21 14.77 5.87
C PRO A 109 -6.88 14.36 4.43
N LEU A 110 -7.63 13.38 3.92
CA LEU A 110 -7.44 12.83 2.57
C LEU A 110 -7.56 13.90 1.47
N SER A 111 -8.51 14.83 1.62
CA SER A 111 -8.72 15.94 0.68
C SER A 111 -7.50 16.84 0.54
N SER A 112 -6.81 17.16 1.65
CA SER A 112 -5.59 17.98 1.62
C SER A 112 -4.48 17.28 0.87
N ALA A 113 -4.28 15.97 1.09
CA ALA A 113 -3.29 15.18 0.38
C ALA A 113 -3.58 15.14 -1.13
N PHE A 114 -4.84 14.90 -1.52
CA PHE A 114 -5.20 14.82 -2.94
C PHE A 114 -5.14 16.18 -3.64
N ASN A 115 -5.47 17.28 -2.96
CA ASN A 115 -5.28 18.64 -3.48
C ASN A 115 -3.81 18.94 -3.79
N GLU A 116 -2.89 18.56 -2.89
CA GLU A 116 -1.45 18.73 -3.09
C GLU A 116 -0.91 17.84 -4.22
N ILE A 117 -1.35 16.58 -4.27
CA ILE A 117 -1.02 15.68 -5.38
C ILE A 117 -1.49 16.26 -6.70
N TYR A 118 -2.75 16.73 -6.76
CA TYR A 118 -3.28 17.38 -7.96
C TYR A 118 -2.47 18.62 -8.34
N ARG A 119 -2.13 19.48 -7.39
CA ARG A 119 -1.34 20.70 -7.62
C ARG A 119 0.00 20.37 -8.27
N VAL A 120 0.74 19.39 -7.74
CA VAL A 120 2.09 19.06 -8.24
C VAL A 120 2.08 18.25 -9.54
N MET A 121 0.96 17.69 -9.95
CA MET A 121 0.84 16.99 -11.24
C MET A 121 0.66 17.99 -12.41
N ALA A 122 1.33 17.77 -13.52
CA ALA A 122 1.12 18.49 -14.80
C ALA A 122 -0.10 17.93 -15.53
N ALA A 123 -0.01 16.69 -15.94
CA ALA A 123 -1.06 15.88 -16.56
C ALA A 123 -0.66 14.42 -16.43
N GLY A 124 -1.63 13.50 -16.48
CA GLY A 124 -1.36 12.07 -16.37
C GLY A 124 -2.18 11.40 -15.28
N ASN A 125 -1.71 10.29 -14.77
CA ASN A 125 -2.46 9.48 -13.82
C ASN A 125 -1.87 9.55 -12.40
N PHE A 126 -2.76 9.66 -11.44
CA PHE A 126 -2.49 9.30 -10.05
C PHE A 126 -2.96 7.87 -9.83
N VAL A 127 -2.06 6.99 -9.45
CA VAL A 127 -2.33 5.55 -9.30
C VAL A 127 -2.20 5.17 -7.84
N LEU A 128 -3.29 4.70 -7.26
CA LEU A 128 -3.36 4.18 -5.89
C LEU A 128 -3.41 2.66 -5.94
N PHE A 129 -2.61 1.98 -5.11
CA PHE A 129 -2.79 0.57 -4.79
C PHE A 129 -3.16 0.45 -3.31
N THR A 130 -4.37 -0.03 -3.03
CA THR A 130 -4.95 -0.06 -1.68
C THR A 130 -5.98 -1.17 -1.54
N SER A 131 -6.50 -1.38 -0.33
CA SER A 131 -7.73 -2.15 -0.09
C SER A 131 -8.83 -1.20 0.39
N THR A 132 -10.07 -1.70 0.40
CA THR A 132 -11.23 -1.03 0.99
C THR A 132 -11.67 -1.75 2.28
N PRO A 133 -12.49 -1.11 3.14
CA PRO A 133 -13.05 -1.80 4.32
C PRO A 133 -13.81 -3.07 3.94
N GLU A 134 -14.58 -3.03 2.83
CA GLU A 134 -15.37 -4.16 2.36
C GLU A 134 -14.46 -5.34 1.97
N GLN A 135 -13.35 -5.07 1.25
CA GLN A 135 -12.38 -6.10 0.89
C GLN A 135 -11.72 -6.69 2.13
N MET A 136 -11.31 -5.87 3.09
CA MET A 136 -10.65 -6.34 4.31
C MET A 136 -11.57 -7.18 5.20
N ASN A 137 -12.87 -6.85 5.24
CA ASN A 137 -13.88 -7.66 5.93
C ASN A 137 -14.10 -9.03 5.27
N GLY A 138 -13.69 -9.20 4.01
CA GLY A 138 -13.66 -10.46 3.28
C GLY A 138 -12.39 -11.30 3.50
N TYR A 139 -11.47 -10.90 4.36
CA TYR A 139 -10.24 -11.67 4.59
C TYR A 139 -10.46 -12.78 5.62
N TRP A 140 -10.18 -14.04 5.26
CA TRP A 140 -10.28 -15.18 6.19
C TRP A 140 -9.40 -15.00 7.45
N LEU A 141 -8.43 -14.11 7.37
CA LEU A 141 -7.52 -13.78 8.47
C LEU A 141 -8.27 -13.23 9.70
N ALA A 142 -9.45 -12.63 9.52
CA ALA A 142 -10.32 -12.15 10.59
C ALA A 142 -10.86 -13.28 11.50
N GLU A 143 -10.89 -14.54 11.04
CA GLU A 143 -11.23 -15.69 11.89
C GLU A 143 -10.18 -15.95 13.00
N TYR A 144 -8.97 -15.43 12.84
CA TYR A 144 -7.85 -15.64 13.74
C TYR A 144 -7.43 -14.37 14.47
N PHE A 145 -7.61 -13.20 13.85
CA PHE A 145 -7.19 -11.90 14.39
C PHE A 145 -8.31 -10.86 14.20
N PRO A 146 -9.50 -11.09 14.82
CA PRO A 146 -10.70 -10.30 14.54
C PRO A 146 -10.56 -8.83 14.93
N GLU A 147 -9.99 -8.54 16.13
CA GLU A 147 -9.87 -7.18 16.64
C GLU A 147 -8.90 -6.33 15.80
N ALA A 148 -7.74 -6.88 15.48
CA ALA A 148 -6.74 -6.19 14.68
C ALA A 148 -7.22 -5.94 13.25
N LEU A 149 -7.92 -6.92 12.64
CA LEU A 149 -8.49 -6.77 11.30
C LEU A 149 -9.63 -5.76 11.28
N HIS A 150 -10.50 -5.77 12.29
CA HIS A 150 -11.58 -4.79 12.43
C HIS A 150 -11.01 -3.37 12.52
N GLN A 151 -10.07 -3.12 13.44
CA GLN A 151 -9.42 -1.82 13.58
C GLN A 151 -8.68 -1.39 12.31
N ALA A 152 -8.04 -2.33 11.61
CA ALA A 152 -7.37 -2.03 10.35
C ALA A 152 -8.37 -1.65 9.24
N ALA A 153 -9.52 -2.32 9.17
CA ALA A 153 -10.59 -1.98 8.21
C ALA A 153 -11.22 -0.61 8.51
N GLU A 154 -11.42 -0.26 9.79
CA GLU A 154 -11.94 1.05 10.19
C GLU A 154 -11.01 2.23 9.82
N GLN A 155 -9.70 1.99 9.72
CA GLN A 155 -8.74 3.02 9.29
C GLN A 155 -8.78 3.27 7.77
N MET A 156 -9.36 2.35 7.00
CA MET A 156 -9.40 2.48 5.54
C MET A 156 -10.54 3.40 5.10
N PRO A 157 -10.30 4.34 4.18
CA PRO A 157 -11.40 5.07 3.55
C PRO A 157 -12.17 4.13 2.61
N SER A 158 -13.50 4.28 2.58
CA SER A 158 -14.32 3.60 1.58
C SER A 158 -14.01 4.09 0.17
N LEU A 159 -14.35 3.29 -0.85
CA LEU A 159 -14.14 3.71 -2.24
C LEU A 159 -14.90 5.01 -2.57
N GLU A 160 -16.08 5.22 -2.00
CA GLU A 160 -16.88 6.45 -2.14
C GLU A 160 -16.11 7.65 -1.60
N VAL A 161 -15.59 7.57 -0.37
CA VAL A 161 -14.79 8.65 0.25
C VAL A 161 -13.54 8.96 -0.58
N VAL A 162 -12.88 7.95 -1.13
CA VAL A 162 -11.72 8.15 -2.02
C VAL A 162 -12.12 8.86 -3.30
N ASN A 163 -13.20 8.43 -3.95
CA ASN A 163 -13.68 9.03 -5.20
C ASN A 163 -14.15 10.48 -5.00
N ASP A 164 -14.84 10.77 -3.90
CA ASP A 164 -15.28 12.13 -3.55
C ASP A 164 -14.08 13.05 -3.32
N ALA A 165 -13.06 12.57 -2.58
CA ALA A 165 -11.85 13.35 -2.34
C ALA A 165 -11.03 13.58 -3.62
N LEU A 166 -10.95 12.59 -4.52
CA LEU A 166 -10.31 12.73 -5.84
C LEU A 166 -11.05 13.74 -6.71
N SER A 167 -12.37 13.62 -6.80
CA SER A 167 -13.22 14.55 -7.56
C SER A 167 -13.13 15.97 -7.02
N GLY A 168 -13.17 16.12 -5.69
CA GLY A 168 -13.03 17.42 -5.01
C GLY A 168 -11.68 18.09 -5.25
N ALA A 169 -10.61 17.31 -5.45
CA ALA A 169 -9.29 17.83 -5.82
C ALA A 169 -9.17 18.20 -7.30
N GLY A 170 -10.14 17.83 -8.15
CA GLY A 170 -10.16 18.14 -9.59
C GLY A 170 -9.77 16.98 -10.50
N PHE A 171 -9.55 15.77 -9.95
CA PHE A 171 -9.37 14.59 -10.78
C PHE A 171 -10.70 14.15 -11.42
N HIS A 172 -10.61 13.55 -12.58
CA HIS A 172 -11.74 12.99 -13.31
C HIS A 172 -11.34 11.66 -13.96
N SER A 173 -12.31 10.99 -14.59
CA SER A 173 -12.08 9.68 -15.23
C SER A 173 -11.47 8.65 -14.27
N MET A 174 -12.07 8.47 -13.08
CA MET A 174 -11.67 7.44 -12.15
C MET A 174 -11.97 6.06 -12.74
N GLN A 175 -10.95 5.22 -12.77
CA GLN A 175 -11.03 3.81 -13.13
C GLN A 175 -10.56 2.96 -11.96
N THR A 176 -11.19 1.82 -11.76
CA THR A 176 -10.74 0.84 -10.76
C THR A 176 -10.42 -0.49 -11.41
N GLU A 177 -9.43 -1.19 -10.87
CA GLU A 177 -9.12 -2.58 -11.19
C GLU A 177 -9.01 -3.38 -9.89
N ASN A 178 -9.71 -4.50 -9.82
CA ASN A 178 -9.59 -5.43 -8.71
C ASN A 178 -8.29 -6.22 -8.84
N TYR A 179 -7.59 -6.37 -7.72
CA TYR A 179 -6.39 -7.18 -7.61
C TYR A 179 -6.65 -8.33 -6.64
N SER A 180 -6.46 -9.56 -7.10
CA SER A 180 -6.46 -10.75 -6.24
C SER A 180 -5.03 -11.15 -5.92
N VAL A 181 -4.75 -11.41 -4.65
CA VAL A 181 -3.43 -11.89 -4.20
C VAL A 181 -3.04 -13.14 -4.96
N GLN A 182 -1.84 -13.13 -5.54
CA GLN A 182 -1.28 -14.24 -6.29
C GLN A 182 -0.52 -15.19 -5.36
N GLU A 183 -0.42 -16.46 -5.74
CA GLU A 183 0.29 -17.47 -4.94
C GLU A 183 1.78 -17.17 -4.78
N ASP A 184 2.40 -16.55 -5.79
CA ASP A 184 3.82 -16.19 -5.86
C ASP A 184 4.14 -14.77 -5.39
N LEU A 185 3.15 -14.06 -4.79
CA LEU A 185 3.31 -12.70 -4.28
C LEU A 185 4.56 -12.57 -3.41
N GLN A 186 5.42 -11.58 -3.74
CA GLN A 186 6.70 -11.35 -3.09
C GLN A 186 6.66 -10.33 -1.96
N ASP A 187 5.72 -9.36 -2.02
CA ASP A 187 5.55 -8.35 -0.96
C ASP A 187 4.63 -8.88 0.15
N LEU A 188 5.17 -9.05 1.34
CA LEU A 188 4.44 -9.65 2.46
C LEU A 188 3.63 -8.60 3.24
N PHE A 189 2.67 -7.96 2.57
CA PHE A 189 1.67 -7.09 3.21
C PHE A 189 0.51 -7.90 3.84
N LEU A 190 -0.49 -7.23 4.41
CA LEU A 190 -1.49 -7.84 5.31
C LEU A 190 -2.08 -9.16 4.79
N TYR A 191 -2.60 -9.23 3.58
CA TYR A 191 -3.25 -10.45 3.07
C TYR A 191 -2.37 -11.27 2.12
N SER A 192 -1.07 -11.05 2.12
CA SER A 192 -0.10 -11.81 1.30
C SER A 192 -0.06 -13.30 1.62
N GLY A 193 -0.55 -13.70 2.79
CA GLY A 193 -0.70 -15.09 3.20
C GLY A 193 -2.00 -15.76 2.76
N LYS A 194 -2.82 -15.15 1.88
CA LYS A 194 -4.09 -15.71 1.40
C LYS A 194 -3.98 -17.17 1.00
N HIS A 195 -2.95 -17.51 0.23
CA HIS A 195 -2.67 -18.87 -0.24
C HIS A 195 -1.58 -19.59 0.57
N ARG A 196 -0.98 -18.91 1.55
CA ARG A 196 0.16 -19.40 2.37
C ARG A 196 -0.07 -19.12 3.84
N PRO A 197 -1.12 -19.69 4.47
CA PRO A 197 -1.53 -19.32 5.83
C PRO A 197 -0.43 -19.50 6.88
N ALA A 198 0.44 -20.50 6.73
CA ALA A 198 1.57 -20.74 7.63
C ALA A 198 2.56 -19.56 7.72
N MET A 199 2.55 -18.64 6.74
CA MET A 199 3.38 -17.45 6.74
C MET A 199 3.14 -16.56 7.95
N TYR A 200 1.91 -16.50 8.45
CA TYR A 200 1.57 -15.69 9.63
C TYR A 200 2.11 -16.28 10.95
N MET A 201 2.65 -17.50 10.93
CA MET A 201 3.36 -18.08 12.09
C MET A 201 4.74 -17.43 12.29
N ASP A 202 5.32 -16.83 11.25
CA ASP A 202 6.60 -16.14 11.35
C ASP A 202 6.41 -14.75 12.00
N ALA A 203 7.07 -14.55 13.15
CA ALA A 203 7.04 -13.29 13.86
C ALA A 203 7.68 -12.14 13.08
N ALA A 204 8.67 -12.41 12.22
CA ALA A 204 9.30 -11.40 11.38
C ALA A 204 8.33 -10.89 10.31
N VAL A 205 7.52 -11.77 9.74
CA VAL A 205 6.46 -11.40 8.80
C VAL A 205 5.42 -10.51 9.50
N ARG A 206 4.90 -10.93 10.65
CA ARG A 206 3.93 -10.11 11.40
C ARG A 206 4.49 -8.75 11.79
N ALA A 207 5.76 -8.68 12.19
CA ALA A 207 6.42 -7.42 12.54
C ALA A 207 6.52 -6.43 11.35
N GLY A 208 6.55 -6.92 10.11
CA GLY A 208 6.53 -6.11 8.89
C GLY A 208 5.13 -5.62 8.46
N ILE A 209 4.07 -6.05 9.13
CA ILE A 209 2.67 -5.73 8.82
C ILE A 209 2.10 -4.84 9.93
N SER A 210 1.67 -3.61 9.57
CA SER A 210 1.18 -2.61 10.52
C SER A 210 0.01 -3.10 11.37
N THR A 211 -0.90 -3.87 10.79
CA THR A 211 -2.04 -4.47 11.51
C THR A 211 -1.58 -5.29 12.72
N PHE A 212 -0.58 -6.14 12.55
CA PHE A 212 -0.04 -6.92 13.67
C PHE A 212 0.84 -6.11 14.61
N SER A 213 1.69 -5.25 14.07
CA SER A 213 2.68 -4.54 14.88
C SER A 213 2.13 -3.35 15.65
N LEU A 214 0.98 -2.80 15.26
CA LEU A 214 0.38 -1.60 15.86
C LEU A 214 -1.00 -1.82 16.47
N LEU A 215 -1.81 -2.75 15.95
CA LEU A 215 -3.21 -2.90 16.31
C LEU A 215 -3.47 -4.19 17.11
N ALA A 216 -2.78 -5.29 16.79
CA ALA A 216 -2.99 -6.54 17.50
C ALA A 216 -2.40 -6.50 18.91
N SER A 217 -3.15 -6.99 19.90
CA SER A 217 -2.65 -7.25 21.24
C SER A 217 -1.78 -8.52 21.28
N THR A 218 -0.91 -8.63 22.29
CA THR A 218 -0.10 -9.85 22.48
C THR A 218 -0.98 -11.08 22.64
N THR A 219 -2.06 -10.97 23.42
CA THR A 219 -3.01 -12.06 23.63
C THR A 219 -3.70 -12.49 22.34
N GLU A 220 -4.16 -11.53 21.52
CA GLU A 220 -4.77 -11.85 20.22
C GLU A 220 -3.78 -12.55 19.29
N ILE A 221 -2.51 -12.13 19.29
CA ILE A 221 -1.46 -12.78 18.48
C ILE A 221 -1.23 -14.22 18.95
N GLU A 222 -1.13 -14.45 20.26
CA GLU A 222 -0.91 -15.79 20.84
C GLU A 222 -2.09 -16.73 20.53
N ASP A 223 -3.30 -16.29 20.81
CA ASP A 223 -4.53 -17.07 20.59
C ASP A 223 -4.77 -17.32 19.10
N GLY A 224 -4.65 -16.27 18.28
CA GLY A 224 -4.85 -16.36 16.83
C GLY A 224 -3.83 -17.27 16.15
N CYS A 225 -2.55 -17.15 16.52
CA CYS A 225 -1.52 -18.06 16.01
C CYS A 225 -1.77 -19.49 16.48
N GLY A 226 -2.15 -19.72 17.74
CA GLY A 226 -2.47 -21.07 18.26
C GLY A 226 -3.64 -21.71 17.49
N LYS A 227 -4.71 -20.97 17.26
CA LYS A 227 -5.87 -21.42 16.46
C LYS A 227 -5.48 -21.71 15.01
N LEU A 228 -4.72 -20.80 14.38
CA LEU A 228 -4.27 -20.95 13.00
C LEU A 228 -3.37 -22.17 12.84
N ASP A 229 -2.41 -22.38 13.73
CA ASP A 229 -1.53 -23.56 13.73
C ASP A 229 -2.32 -24.86 13.83
N SER A 230 -3.30 -24.92 14.74
CA SER A 230 -4.21 -26.06 14.90
C SER A 230 -5.00 -26.33 13.61
N ASP A 231 -5.56 -25.28 12.99
CA ASP A 231 -6.37 -25.42 11.77
C ASP A 231 -5.51 -25.81 10.54
N ILE A 232 -4.26 -25.38 10.51
CA ILE A 232 -3.28 -25.83 9.49
C ILE A 232 -2.98 -27.32 9.68
N LYS A 233 -2.65 -27.76 10.91
CA LYS A 233 -2.30 -29.16 11.21
C LYS A 233 -3.44 -30.14 10.98
N THR A 234 -4.68 -29.72 11.26
CA THR A 234 -5.88 -30.54 11.05
C THR A 234 -6.42 -30.47 9.62
N GLY A 235 -5.94 -29.53 8.80
CA GLY A 235 -6.43 -29.25 7.45
C GLY A 235 -7.70 -28.41 7.40
N ARG A 236 -8.27 -28.01 8.54
CA ARG A 236 -9.49 -27.18 8.65
C ARG A 236 -9.30 -25.79 8.01
N ILE A 237 -8.08 -25.28 7.93
CA ILE A 237 -7.77 -24.01 7.25
C ILE A 237 -8.33 -23.95 5.82
N LYS A 238 -8.40 -25.09 5.11
CA LYS A 238 -8.96 -25.13 3.76
C LYS A 238 -10.44 -24.80 3.71
N ASP A 239 -11.18 -25.24 4.72
CA ASP A 239 -12.62 -24.95 4.81
C ASP A 239 -12.86 -23.49 5.22
N VAL A 240 -11.99 -22.95 6.09
CA VAL A 240 -12.00 -21.52 6.44
C VAL A 240 -11.73 -20.68 5.20
N ILE A 241 -10.66 -20.93 4.46
CA ILE A 241 -10.33 -20.19 3.23
C ILE A 241 -11.50 -20.22 2.24
N ARG A 242 -12.05 -21.40 1.98
CA ARG A 242 -13.18 -21.59 1.04
C ARG A 242 -14.41 -20.74 1.42
N LYS A 243 -14.69 -20.56 2.70
CA LYS A 243 -15.81 -19.73 3.20
C LYS A 243 -15.67 -18.25 2.80
N TYR A 244 -14.45 -17.79 2.55
CA TYR A 244 -14.12 -16.41 2.22
C TYR A 244 -13.72 -16.22 0.75
N GLU A 245 -13.91 -17.23 -0.09
CA GLU A 245 -13.68 -17.08 -1.54
C GLU A 245 -14.72 -16.15 -2.16
N HIS A 246 -14.25 -15.18 -2.95
CA HIS A 246 -15.07 -14.22 -3.67
C HIS A 246 -14.31 -13.67 -4.90
N ASP A 247 -15.03 -13.08 -5.85
CA ASP A 247 -14.48 -12.54 -7.11
C ASP A 247 -14.20 -11.02 -7.06
N GLU A 248 -14.42 -10.35 -5.93
CA GLU A 248 -14.31 -8.89 -5.81
C GLU A 248 -12.86 -8.38 -5.67
N GLY A 249 -11.89 -9.30 -5.64
CA GLY A 249 -10.48 -9.00 -5.41
C GLY A 249 -10.16 -8.65 -3.96
N ASP A 250 -8.90 -8.74 -3.60
CA ASP A 250 -8.42 -8.49 -2.24
C ASP A 250 -7.94 -7.05 -2.03
N TYR A 251 -7.54 -6.41 -3.13
CA TYR A 251 -7.07 -5.02 -3.21
C TYR A 251 -7.62 -4.35 -4.47
N LYS A 252 -7.39 -3.05 -4.59
CA LYS A 252 -7.76 -2.26 -5.78
C LYS A 252 -6.59 -1.41 -6.25
N LEU A 253 -6.49 -1.30 -7.57
CA LEU A 253 -5.85 -0.17 -8.22
C LEU A 253 -6.94 0.87 -8.50
N ILE A 254 -6.73 2.10 -8.07
CA ILE A 254 -7.60 3.25 -8.35
C ILE A 254 -6.78 4.22 -9.18
N ILE A 255 -7.26 4.55 -10.35
CA ILE A 255 -6.58 5.40 -11.31
C ILE A 255 -7.40 6.66 -11.50
N ALA A 256 -6.86 7.80 -11.10
CA ALA A 256 -7.47 9.12 -11.26
C ALA A 256 -6.66 9.94 -12.25
N ARG A 257 -7.34 10.57 -13.21
CA ARG A 257 -6.70 11.31 -14.29
C ARG A 257 -6.74 12.81 -14.05
N LYS A 258 -5.62 13.47 -14.34
CA LYS A 258 -5.53 14.91 -14.55
C LYS A 258 -5.22 15.19 -16.02
N ASP A 259 -6.08 15.97 -16.69
CA ASP A 259 -5.85 16.38 -18.09
C ASP A 259 -4.84 17.52 -18.21
N ALA A 260 -4.26 17.67 -19.38
CA ALA A 260 -3.45 18.83 -19.71
C ALA A 260 -4.38 20.07 -19.82
N THR A 261 -4.09 21.10 -19.02
CA THR A 261 -4.70 22.42 -19.10
C THR A 261 -3.79 23.35 -19.90
#